data_800fa8cdca3c693211d2c24488e4644a
#
_entry.id   800fa8cdca3c693211d2c24488e4644a
#
_cell.length_a   1.000
_cell.length_b   1.000
_cell.length_c   1.000
_cell.angle_alpha   90.00
_cell.angle_beta   90.00
_cell.angle_gamma   90.00
#
_symmetry.space_group_name_H-M   'P 1'
#
loop_
_entity.id
_entity.type
_entity.pdbx_description
1 polymer ?
#
loop_
_entity_poly.entity_id
_entity_poly.type
_entity_poly.pdbx_seq_one_letter_code
_entity_poly.pdbx_strand_id
1 'polypeptide(L)'
;MKISLITPAKKSSKNGNRTTALRWARILRDLGHHVDITVTYDGQKADLMIALHAWRSAAAITTYRKLYPDQPLILALTGTDINEFIHSDPKPTLASMETADALVCLHDLVVDVTPKKFRKKLNVIYQSAPALSRKRKSTTKNFDICLIGHMRDVKDPLRGAMALRGVPESSKLRLIHLGKAHNKAWEKKGRAEMKRNPRYIWQGEKAGWEVRKELARTNLMLISSVSEGGANVVSEALVAGVPVIASKINGNVGMLGKDYPGYYPVGDEKALR
;
A
#
# COMPACT_ATOMS: atom_id res chain seq x y z
N MET A 1 -15.39 -23.11 -3.07
CA MET A 1 -15.06 -22.67 -4.45
C MET A 1 -13.54 -22.76 -4.66
N LYS A 2 -13.13 -23.02 -5.91
CA LYS A 2 -11.76 -22.86 -6.37
C LYS A 2 -11.58 -21.42 -6.89
N ILE A 3 -10.68 -20.66 -6.29
CA ILE A 3 -10.44 -19.23 -6.60
C ILE A 3 -9.04 -19.07 -7.18
N SER A 4 -8.94 -18.48 -8.38
CA SER A 4 -7.68 -18.05 -8.97
C SER A 4 -7.42 -16.59 -8.58
N LEU A 5 -6.41 -16.34 -7.71
CA LEU A 5 -6.03 -15.00 -7.28
C LEU A 5 -4.76 -14.56 -8.00
N ILE A 6 -4.90 -13.62 -8.92
CA ILE A 6 -3.79 -13.07 -9.73
C ILE A 6 -3.22 -11.83 -9.06
N THR A 7 -1.89 -11.80 -8.91
CA THR A 7 -1.18 -10.62 -8.38
C THR A 7 0.08 -10.34 -9.20
N PRO A 8 0.38 -9.07 -9.57
CA PRO A 8 1.60 -8.74 -10.32
C PRO A 8 2.89 -8.93 -9.51
N ALA A 9 2.77 -9.33 -8.27
CA ALA A 9 3.88 -9.44 -7.33
C ALA A 9 4.38 -10.89 -7.19
N LYS A 10 5.66 -11.13 -7.54
CA LYS A 10 6.31 -12.43 -7.39
C LYS A 10 6.25 -12.94 -5.94
N LYS A 11 6.39 -14.26 -5.74
CA LYS A 11 6.32 -14.92 -4.42
C LYS A 11 7.30 -14.32 -3.40
N SER A 12 8.49 -13.94 -3.83
CA SER A 12 9.53 -13.33 -3.00
C SER A 12 9.33 -11.84 -2.70
N SER A 13 8.36 -11.19 -3.35
CA SER A 13 8.13 -9.76 -3.19
C SER A 13 7.48 -9.44 -1.84
N LYS A 14 7.90 -8.32 -1.23
CA LYS A 14 7.29 -7.75 -0.02
C LYS A 14 6.50 -6.46 -0.32
N ASN A 15 6.06 -6.27 -1.57
CA ASN A 15 5.27 -5.10 -1.95
C ASN A 15 3.78 -5.22 -1.55
N GLY A 16 3.05 -4.09 -1.65
CA GLY A 16 1.65 -3.99 -1.24
C GLY A 16 0.73 -5.01 -1.92
N ASN A 17 0.87 -5.24 -3.24
CA ASN A 17 0.06 -6.21 -3.97
C ASN A 17 0.26 -7.65 -3.46
N ARG A 18 1.50 -8.03 -3.12
CA ARG A 18 1.74 -9.36 -2.54
C ARG A 18 1.15 -9.49 -1.15
N THR A 19 1.29 -8.46 -0.32
CA THR A 19 0.71 -8.40 1.02
C THR A 19 -0.81 -8.52 0.97
N THR A 20 -1.46 -7.77 0.08
CA THR A 20 -2.92 -7.85 -0.15
C THR A 20 -3.34 -9.23 -0.62
N ALA A 21 -2.66 -9.80 -1.63
CA ALA A 21 -2.98 -11.13 -2.15
C ALA A 21 -2.88 -12.22 -1.08
N LEU A 22 -1.82 -12.21 -0.28
CA LEU A 22 -1.64 -13.17 0.81
C LEU A 22 -2.71 -13.03 1.90
N ARG A 23 -3.08 -11.80 2.24
CA ARG A 23 -4.10 -11.52 3.26
C ARG A 23 -5.48 -11.96 2.78
N TRP A 24 -5.87 -11.61 1.57
CA TRP A 24 -7.15 -12.02 1.00
C TRP A 24 -7.24 -13.54 0.83
N ALA A 25 -6.17 -14.16 0.31
CA ALA A 25 -6.15 -15.62 0.18
C ALA A 25 -6.29 -16.33 1.53
N ARG A 26 -5.67 -15.79 2.61
CA ARG A 26 -5.86 -16.34 3.95
C ARG A 26 -7.30 -16.24 4.41
N ILE A 27 -7.90 -15.06 4.32
CA ILE A 27 -9.30 -14.83 4.70
C ILE A 27 -10.24 -15.77 3.93
N LEU A 28 -10.05 -15.89 2.61
CA LEU A 28 -10.88 -16.75 1.78
C LEU A 28 -10.68 -18.25 2.11
N ARG A 29 -9.46 -18.66 2.46
CA ARG A 29 -9.20 -20.04 2.93
C ARG A 29 -9.82 -20.31 4.28
N ASP A 30 -9.76 -19.35 5.21
CA ASP A 30 -10.43 -19.44 6.53
C ASP A 30 -11.96 -19.54 6.38
N LEU A 31 -12.52 -19.04 5.25
CA LEU A 31 -13.94 -19.19 4.86
C LEU A 31 -14.22 -20.50 4.09
N GLY A 32 -13.28 -21.42 3.98
CA GLY A 32 -13.46 -22.74 3.36
C GLY A 32 -13.26 -22.76 1.83
N HIS A 33 -12.63 -21.75 1.24
CA HIS A 33 -12.34 -21.73 -0.20
C HIS A 33 -10.94 -22.24 -0.51
N HIS A 34 -10.75 -22.88 -1.67
CA HIS A 34 -9.43 -23.19 -2.19
C HIS A 34 -8.92 -22.00 -3.01
N VAL A 35 -7.74 -21.45 -2.66
CA VAL A 35 -7.22 -20.22 -3.30
C VAL A 35 -5.80 -20.47 -3.81
N ASP A 36 -5.60 -20.34 -5.11
CA ASP A 36 -4.30 -20.38 -5.76
C ASP A 36 -3.83 -18.94 -6.06
N ILE A 37 -2.61 -18.59 -5.61
CA ILE A 37 -2.02 -17.26 -5.85
C ILE A 37 -0.94 -17.37 -6.90
N THR A 38 -1.15 -16.77 -8.06
CA THR A 38 -0.20 -16.79 -9.19
C THR A 38 0.10 -15.39 -9.73
N VAL A 39 1.17 -15.24 -10.48
CA VAL A 39 1.51 -13.98 -11.18
C VAL A 39 0.93 -13.98 -12.58
N THR A 40 0.93 -15.16 -13.21
CA THR A 40 0.37 -15.41 -14.54
C THR A 40 -0.77 -16.39 -14.43
N TYR A 41 -1.71 -16.30 -15.34
CA TYR A 41 -2.80 -17.27 -15.42
C TYR A 41 -2.44 -18.37 -16.41
N ASP A 42 -2.54 -19.62 -15.98
CA ASP A 42 -2.14 -20.81 -16.73
C ASP A 42 -3.31 -21.50 -17.47
N GLY A 43 -4.52 -20.94 -17.37
CA GLY A 43 -5.72 -21.49 -18.01
C GLY A 43 -6.50 -22.51 -17.17
N GLN A 44 -6.06 -22.84 -15.95
CA GLN A 44 -6.79 -23.80 -15.10
C GLN A 44 -8.18 -23.29 -14.72
N LYS A 45 -9.19 -24.16 -14.81
CA LYS A 45 -10.58 -23.83 -14.42
C LYS A 45 -10.64 -23.41 -12.94
N ALA A 46 -11.29 -22.28 -12.71
CA ALA A 46 -11.61 -21.76 -11.38
C ALA A 46 -13.07 -21.28 -11.37
N ASP A 47 -13.70 -21.35 -10.21
CA ASP A 47 -15.08 -20.89 -10.03
C ASP A 47 -15.16 -19.35 -9.97
N LEU A 48 -14.04 -18.69 -9.65
CA LEU A 48 -13.91 -17.25 -9.55
C LEU A 48 -12.46 -16.84 -9.83
N MET A 49 -12.26 -15.78 -10.61
CA MET A 49 -10.98 -15.06 -10.65
C MET A 49 -11.05 -13.79 -9.82
N ILE A 50 -10.02 -13.55 -9.00
CA ILE A 50 -9.76 -12.26 -8.36
C ILE A 50 -8.41 -11.75 -8.89
N ALA A 51 -8.41 -10.65 -9.65
CA ALA A 51 -7.20 -10.05 -10.20
C ALA A 51 -6.86 -8.74 -9.49
N LEU A 52 -5.60 -8.59 -9.06
CA LEU A 52 -5.11 -7.33 -8.47
C LEU A 52 -4.39 -6.52 -9.54
N HIS A 53 -4.75 -5.24 -9.68
CA HIS A 53 -4.14 -4.27 -10.58
C HIS A 53 -4.56 -4.39 -12.05
N ALA A 54 -5.41 -3.49 -12.51
CA ALA A 54 -6.06 -3.53 -13.83
C ALA A 54 -5.09 -3.65 -15.01
N TRP A 55 -4.00 -2.87 -15.02
CA TRP A 55 -3.03 -2.89 -16.11
C TRP A 55 -2.13 -4.15 -16.08
N ARG A 56 -1.55 -4.46 -14.90
CA ARG A 56 -0.55 -5.55 -14.80
C ARG A 56 -1.16 -6.94 -14.91
N SER A 57 -2.44 -7.09 -14.61
CA SER A 57 -3.16 -8.37 -14.70
C SER A 57 -4.01 -8.48 -15.98
N ALA A 58 -3.91 -7.52 -16.91
CA ALA A 58 -4.75 -7.47 -18.10
C ALA A 58 -4.69 -8.76 -18.95
N ALA A 59 -3.51 -9.32 -19.16
CA ALA A 59 -3.35 -10.59 -19.90
C ALA A 59 -4.09 -11.76 -19.23
N ALA A 60 -3.98 -11.88 -17.90
CA ALA A 60 -4.66 -12.92 -17.13
C ALA A 60 -6.19 -12.76 -17.20
N ILE A 61 -6.68 -11.54 -17.05
CA ILE A 61 -8.10 -11.17 -17.15
C ILE A 61 -8.67 -11.56 -18.53
N THR A 62 -7.97 -11.15 -19.61
CA THR A 62 -8.38 -11.45 -20.98
C THR A 62 -8.41 -12.96 -21.24
N THR A 63 -7.38 -13.70 -20.80
CA THR A 63 -7.29 -15.15 -20.98
C THR A 63 -8.40 -15.87 -20.21
N TYR A 64 -8.64 -15.47 -18.96
CA TYR A 64 -9.69 -16.07 -18.13
C TYR A 64 -11.07 -15.88 -18.75
N ARG A 65 -11.44 -14.65 -19.13
CA ARG A 65 -12.74 -14.35 -19.75
C ARG A 65 -12.95 -15.07 -21.08
N LYS A 66 -11.87 -15.23 -21.88
CA LYS A 66 -11.93 -15.97 -23.13
C LYS A 66 -12.21 -17.48 -22.92
N LEU A 67 -11.58 -18.09 -21.90
CA LEU A 67 -11.72 -19.52 -21.60
C LEU A 67 -13.02 -19.84 -20.84
N TYR A 68 -13.44 -18.91 -19.98
CA TYR A 68 -14.56 -19.10 -19.06
C TYR A 68 -15.47 -17.84 -19.08
N PRO A 69 -16.23 -17.63 -20.16
CA PRO A 69 -17.02 -16.41 -20.35
C PRO A 69 -18.06 -16.16 -19.26
N ASP A 70 -18.64 -17.22 -18.69
CA ASP A 70 -19.70 -17.15 -17.69
C ASP A 70 -19.19 -17.17 -16.24
N GLN A 71 -17.89 -17.39 -16.02
CA GLN A 71 -17.35 -17.43 -14.66
C GLN A 71 -17.09 -16.02 -14.12
N PRO A 72 -17.42 -15.74 -12.85
CA PRO A 72 -17.26 -14.43 -12.27
C PRO A 72 -15.79 -13.98 -12.19
N LEU A 73 -15.57 -12.66 -12.40
CA LEU A 73 -14.29 -12.01 -12.35
C LEU A 73 -14.37 -10.74 -11.53
N ILE A 74 -13.58 -10.66 -10.46
CA ILE A 74 -13.42 -9.49 -9.62
C ILE A 74 -12.07 -8.85 -9.89
N LEU A 75 -12.04 -7.54 -10.13
CA LEU A 75 -10.80 -6.77 -10.30
C LEU A 75 -10.60 -5.81 -9.13
N ALA A 76 -9.48 -5.93 -8.41
CA ALA A 76 -9.08 -5.00 -7.39
C ALA A 76 -8.19 -3.88 -7.96
N LEU A 77 -8.64 -2.64 -7.82
CA LEU A 77 -7.90 -1.42 -8.15
C LEU A 77 -6.95 -1.10 -7.00
N THR A 78 -5.64 -1.20 -7.25
CA THR A 78 -4.63 -1.23 -6.19
C THR A 78 -3.78 0.03 -6.07
N GLY A 79 -4.08 1.05 -6.87
CA GLY A 79 -3.50 2.40 -6.80
C GLY A 79 -2.88 2.86 -8.10
N THR A 80 -1.72 2.40 -8.51
CA THR A 80 -1.06 2.89 -9.73
C THR A 80 -1.87 2.59 -11.00
N ASP A 81 -2.69 1.58 -11.00
CA ASP A 81 -3.63 1.29 -12.09
C ASP A 81 -4.64 2.42 -12.32
N ILE A 82 -5.23 2.95 -11.25
CA ILE A 82 -6.25 3.99 -11.34
C ILE A 82 -5.69 5.42 -11.26
N ASN A 83 -4.51 5.61 -10.65
CA ASN A 83 -3.90 6.93 -10.49
C ASN A 83 -2.90 7.27 -11.60
N GLU A 84 -2.35 6.26 -12.32
CA GLU A 84 -1.29 6.42 -13.30
C GLU A 84 -1.63 5.73 -14.63
N PHE A 85 -1.77 4.39 -14.61
CA PHE A 85 -1.95 3.60 -15.85
C PHE A 85 -3.28 3.83 -16.57
N ILE A 86 -4.30 4.28 -15.88
CA ILE A 86 -5.55 4.71 -16.56
C ILE A 86 -5.32 5.88 -17.53
N HIS A 87 -4.24 6.64 -17.34
CA HIS A 87 -3.85 7.78 -18.17
C HIS A 87 -2.71 7.43 -19.14
N SER A 88 -1.65 6.72 -18.66
CA SER A 88 -0.48 6.37 -19.49
C SER A 88 -0.73 5.18 -20.40
N ASP A 89 -1.52 4.20 -19.95
CA ASP A 89 -1.84 2.96 -20.66
C ASP A 89 -3.35 2.66 -20.58
N PRO A 90 -4.21 3.57 -21.09
CA PRO A 90 -5.66 3.49 -20.90
C PRO A 90 -6.27 2.23 -21.51
N LYS A 91 -5.80 1.80 -22.69
CA LYS A 91 -6.41 0.68 -23.42
C LYS A 91 -6.47 -0.62 -22.63
N PRO A 92 -5.37 -1.20 -22.12
CA PRO A 92 -5.43 -2.43 -21.32
C PRO A 92 -6.07 -2.22 -19.95
N THR A 93 -5.89 -1.04 -19.33
CA THR A 93 -6.46 -0.73 -18.02
C THR A 93 -7.98 -0.67 -18.09
N LEU A 94 -8.54 0.09 -19.04
CA LEU A 94 -9.99 0.22 -19.21
C LEU A 94 -10.63 -1.08 -19.70
N ALA A 95 -9.96 -1.86 -20.57
CA ALA A 95 -10.43 -3.14 -21.02
C ALA A 95 -10.57 -4.14 -19.85
N SER A 96 -9.61 -4.15 -18.92
CA SER A 96 -9.69 -4.97 -17.71
C SER A 96 -10.87 -4.57 -16.82
N MET A 97 -11.11 -3.26 -16.65
CA MET A 97 -12.26 -2.75 -15.88
C MET A 97 -13.61 -3.08 -16.55
N GLU A 98 -13.67 -3.04 -17.88
CA GLU A 98 -14.86 -3.42 -18.64
C GLU A 98 -15.17 -4.89 -18.48
N THR A 99 -14.16 -5.75 -18.60
CA THR A 99 -14.25 -7.22 -18.54
C THR A 99 -14.64 -7.74 -17.17
N ALA A 100 -14.26 -7.05 -16.09
CA ALA A 100 -14.61 -7.45 -14.73
C ALA A 100 -16.10 -7.27 -14.44
N ASP A 101 -16.69 -8.21 -13.71
CA ASP A 101 -18.09 -8.15 -13.26
C ASP A 101 -18.24 -7.20 -12.07
N ALA A 102 -17.23 -7.17 -11.19
CA ALA A 102 -17.16 -6.25 -10.06
C ALA A 102 -15.75 -5.66 -9.91
N LEU A 103 -15.70 -4.41 -9.46
CA LEU A 103 -14.45 -3.70 -9.14
C LEU A 103 -14.38 -3.52 -7.62
N VAL A 104 -13.25 -3.86 -7.02
CA VAL A 104 -12.96 -3.57 -5.62
C VAL A 104 -11.98 -2.41 -5.55
N CYS A 105 -12.32 -1.37 -4.79
CA CYS A 105 -11.42 -0.28 -4.46
C CYS A 105 -11.12 -0.26 -2.96
N LEU A 106 -9.98 0.32 -2.59
CA LEU A 106 -9.43 0.21 -1.23
C LEU A 106 -9.79 1.39 -0.33
N HIS A 107 -10.50 2.39 -0.88
CA HIS A 107 -11.09 3.52 -0.16
C HIS A 107 -12.18 4.17 -1.03
N ASP A 108 -13.06 4.95 -0.43
CA ASP A 108 -14.24 5.56 -1.05
C ASP A 108 -13.90 6.63 -2.10
N LEU A 109 -12.82 7.41 -1.91
CA LEU A 109 -12.43 8.47 -2.86
C LEU A 109 -11.94 7.97 -4.23
N VAL A 110 -11.81 6.65 -4.43
CA VAL A 110 -11.52 6.07 -5.77
C VAL A 110 -12.65 6.36 -6.75
N VAL A 111 -13.87 6.55 -6.27
CA VAL A 111 -15.02 6.90 -7.13
C VAL A 111 -14.79 8.19 -7.91
N ASP A 112 -14.07 9.16 -7.34
CA ASP A 112 -13.84 10.47 -7.94
C ASP A 112 -12.95 10.39 -9.19
N VAL A 113 -11.96 9.48 -9.18
CA VAL A 113 -11.01 9.27 -10.29
C VAL A 113 -11.43 8.16 -11.24
N THR A 114 -12.49 7.41 -10.91
CA THR A 114 -13.01 6.32 -11.75
C THR A 114 -13.96 6.86 -12.81
N PRO A 115 -13.78 6.48 -14.11
CA PRO A 115 -14.72 6.86 -15.18
C PRO A 115 -16.16 6.49 -14.83
N LYS A 116 -17.10 7.41 -15.10
CA LYS A 116 -18.50 7.29 -14.69
C LYS A 116 -19.14 5.94 -15.03
N LYS A 117 -18.82 5.39 -16.22
CA LYS A 117 -19.39 4.11 -16.69
C LYS A 117 -19.05 2.90 -15.78
N PHE A 118 -17.96 2.96 -15.00
CA PHE A 118 -17.54 1.88 -14.13
C PHE A 118 -18.00 2.03 -12.67
N ARG A 119 -18.51 3.21 -12.27
CA ARG A 119 -18.86 3.51 -10.88
C ARG A 119 -19.90 2.55 -10.28
N LYS A 120 -20.81 2.04 -11.11
CA LYS A 120 -21.81 1.06 -10.67
C LYS A 120 -21.22 -0.31 -10.30
N LYS A 121 -20.01 -0.64 -10.79
CA LYS A 121 -19.29 -1.88 -10.47
C LYS A 121 -18.39 -1.74 -9.24
N LEU A 122 -18.18 -0.50 -8.70
CA LEU A 122 -17.27 -0.24 -7.58
C LEU A 122 -17.87 -0.73 -6.25
N ASN A 123 -17.05 -1.44 -5.52
CA ASN A 123 -17.31 -1.88 -4.14
C ASN A 123 -16.11 -1.47 -3.28
N VAL A 124 -16.36 -0.73 -2.22
CA VAL A 124 -15.28 -0.30 -1.30
C VAL A 124 -15.01 -1.41 -0.31
N ILE A 125 -13.78 -1.94 -0.31
CA ILE A 125 -13.29 -2.90 0.69
C ILE A 125 -11.96 -2.37 1.22
N TYR A 126 -11.99 -1.76 2.39
CA TYR A 126 -10.79 -1.23 3.03
C TYR A 126 -9.77 -2.33 3.32
N GLN A 127 -8.48 -1.96 3.26
CA GLN A 127 -7.41 -2.87 3.66
C GLN A 127 -7.54 -3.22 5.14
N SER A 128 -7.45 -4.49 5.43
CA SER A 128 -7.42 -5.00 6.81
C SER A 128 -5.97 -5.18 7.30
N ALA A 129 -5.79 -5.28 8.60
CA ALA A 129 -4.55 -5.70 9.21
C ALA A 129 -4.83 -6.60 10.42
N PRO A 130 -4.00 -7.62 10.70
CA PRO A 130 -4.16 -8.41 11.92
C PRO A 130 -3.76 -7.56 13.13
N ALA A 131 -4.42 -7.76 14.27
CA ALA A 131 -4.04 -7.13 15.53
C ALA A 131 -2.59 -7.47 15.94
N LEU A 132 -1.94 -6.61 16.71
CA LEU A 132 -0.64 -6.93 17.28
C LEU A 132 -0.76 -8.14 18.23
N SER A 133 0.24 -9.02 18.21
CA SER A 133 0.30 -10.18 19.13
C SER A 133 0.53 -9.80 20.59
N ARG A 134 1.01 -8.59 20.83
CA ARG A 134 1.30 -8.04 22.17
C ARG A 134 0.78 -6.61 22.28
N LYS A 135 0.43 -6.19 23.49
CA LYS A 135 0.05 -4.81 23.77
C LYS A 135 1.17 -3.85 23.35
N ARG A 136 0.78 -2.74 22.69
CA ARG A 136 1.69 -1.67 22.29
C ARG A 136 2.36 -1.04 23.51
N LYS A 137 3.67 -0.83 23.43
CA LYS A 137 4.44 -0.10 24.43
C LYS A 137 5.43 0.81 23.69
N SER A 138 5.07 2.10 23.55
CA SER A 138 5.92 3.10 22.91
C SER A 138 7.20 3.36 23.69
N THR A 139 8.25 3.79 22.98
CA THR A 139 9.52 4.20 23.60
C THR A 139 9.34 5.50 24.39
N THR A 140 10.05 5.64 25.49
CA THR A 140 10.03 6.85 26.34
C THR A 140 11.32 7.64 26.29
N LYS A 141 12.44 6.98 25.92
CA LYS A 141 13.75 7.63 25.80
C LYS A 141 13.80 8.63 24.64
N ASN A 142 13.20 8.27 23.51
CA ASN A 142 13.07 9.10 22.33
C ASN A 142 11.61 9.13 21.87
N PHE A 143 11.27 10.09 21.02
CA PHE A 143 10.03 10.08 20.29
C PHE A 143 10.28 9.49 18.90
N ASP A 144 10.05 8.20 18.75
CA ASP A 144 10.31 7.48 17.52
C ASP A 144 9.12 7.61 16.56
N ILE A 145 9.42 8.09 15.37
CA ILE A 145 8.51 8.14 14.23
C ILE A 145 8.91 7.02 13.29
N CYS A 146 8.03 6.10 12.93
CA CYS A 146 8.34 5.11 11.91
C CYS A 146 7.85 5.55 10.53
N LEU A 147 8.64 5.24 9.49
CA LEU A 147 8.26 5.30 8.09
C LEU A 147 8.45 3.91 7.49
N ILE A 148 7.37 3.32 6.98
CA ILE A 148 7.37 1.96 6.43
C ILE A 148 7.08 2.05 4.94
N GLY A 149 8.09 1.80 4.11
CA GLY A 149 7.95 1.86 2.66
C GLY A 149 9.29 1.76 1.94
N HIS A 150 9.29 1.19 0.74
CA HIS A 150 10.49 1.16 -0.09
C HIS A 150 10.85 2.56 -0.58
N MET A 151 12.14 2.88 -0.67
CA MET A 151 12.62 4.14 -1.23
C MET A 151 12.41 4.17 -2.74
N ARG A 152 11.40 4.92 -3.18
CA ARG A 152 11.09 5.22 -4.59
C ARG A 152 10.32 6.54 -4.66
N ASP A 153 10.32 7.18 -5.82
CA ASP A 153 9.81 8.54 -6.00
C ASP A 153 8.38 8.72 -5.47
N VAL A 154 7.47 7.81 -5.81
CA VAL A 154 6.06 7.85 -5.38
C VAL A 154 5.87 7.82 -3.86
N LYS A 155 6.87 7.42 -3.08
CA LYS A 155 6.81 7.35 -1.61
C LYS A 155 7.39 8.58 -0.91
N ASP A 156 8.09 9.46 -1.63
CA ASP A 156 8.80 10.62 -1.08
C ASP A 156 9.53 10.31 0.25
N PRO A 157 10.39 9.27 0.26
CA PRO A 157 10.84 8.60 1.48
C PRO A 157 11.77 9.42 2.38
N LEU A 158 12.34 10.52 1.86
CA LEU A 158 13.24 11.37 2.62
C LEU A 158 12.57 12.64 3.19
N ARG A 159 11.28 12.89 2.87
CA ARG A 159 10.56 14.08 3.33
C ARG A 159 10.59 14.27 4.84
N GLY A 160 10.31 13.21 5.59
CA GLY A 160 10.38 13.25 7.05
C GLY A 160 11.79 13.49 7.59
N ALA A 161 12.81 12.91 6.95
CA ALA A 161 14.18 13.16 7.34
C ALA A 161 14.59 14.63 7.10
N MET A 162 14.19 15.21 5.96
CA MET A 162 14.43 16.63 5.64
C MET A 162 13.73 17.55 6.64
N ALA A 163 12.49 17.26 7.01
CA ALA A 163 11.77 18.01 8.05
C ALA A 163 12.53 18.00 9.39
N LEU A 164 13.11 16.87 9.78
CA LEU A 164 13.85 16.74 11.04
C LEU A 164 15.19 17.47 11.08
N ARG A 165 15.76 17.92 9.95
CA ARG A 165 17.01 18.70 9.95
C ARG A 165 16.90 20.03 10.66
N GLY A 166 15.69 20.66 10.65
CA GLY A 166 15.44 21.94 11.28
C GLY A 166 14.90 21.85 12.69
N VAL A 167 14.92 20.68 13.31
CA VAL A 167 14.43 20.47 14.68
C VAL A 167 15.57 20.80 15.66
N PRO A 168 15.31 21.50 16.80
CA PRO A 168 16.32 21.82 17.82
C PRO A 168 17.09 20.60 18.31
N GLU A 169 18.37 20.76 18.65
CA GLU A 169 19.22 19.67 19.13
C GLU A 169 18.68 18.96 20.37
N SER A 170 18.03 19.71 21.27
CA SER A 170 17.37 19.17 22.47
C SER A 170 16.18 18.25 22.19
N SER A 171 15.65 18.25 20.98
CA SER A 171 14.50 17.40 20.60
C SER A 171 14.89 15.93 20.54
N LYS A 172 14.02 15.08 21.08
CA LYS A 172 14.18 13.62 21.10
C LYS A 172 13.57 12.92 19.89
N LEU A 173 13.11 13.67 18.87
CA LEU A 173 12.52 13.12 17.65
C LEU A 173 13.54 12.31 16.84
N ARG A 174 13.15 11.10 16.41
CA ARG A 174 13.90 10.25 15.48
C ARG A 174 12.97 9.66 14.43
N LEU A 175 13.46 9.51 13.21
CA LEU A 175 12.76 8.83 12.12
C LEU A 175 13.41 7.48 11.84
N ILE A 176 12.68 6.41 12.11
CA ILE A 176 13.08 5.02 11.84
C ILE A 176 12.44 4.60 10.52
N HIS A 177 13.25 4.43 9.48
CA HIS A 177 12.76 4.08 8.15
C HIS A 177 13.01 2.61 7.84
N LEU A 178 11.94 1.87 7.57
CA LEU A 178 11.94 0.45 7.19
C LEU A 178 11.53 0.31 5.73
N GLY A 179 12.43 -0.17 4.90
CA GLY A 179 12.19 -0.41 3.47
C GLY A 179 13.50 -0.43 2.69
N LYS A 180 13.54 -1.22 1.62
CA LYS A 180 14.73 -1.25 0.76
C LYS A 180 14.79 -0.06 -0.19
N ALA A 181 15.96 0.31 -0.62
CA ALA A 181 16.13 1.21 -1.75
C ALA A 181 15.71 0.51 -3.06
N HIS A 182 14.95 1.21 -3.90
CA HIS A 182 14.50 0.67 -5.19
C HIS A 182 15.67 0.45 -6.16
N ASN A 183 16.69 1.30 -6.07
CA ASN A 183 17.90 1.26 -6.88
C ASN A 183 19.11 1.87 -6.13
N LYS A 184 20.29 1.78 -6.73
CA LYS A 184 21.56 2.33 -6.17
C LYS A 184 21.51 3.84 -5.93
N ALA A 185 20.76 4.59 -6.74
CA ALA A 185 20.63 6.05 -6.56
C ALA A 185 19.86 6.37 -5.27
N TRP A 186 18.77 5.67 -4.99
CA TRP A 186 18.04 5.78 -3.74
C TRP A 186 18.86 5.32 -2.53
N GLU A 187 19.63 4.24 -2.68
CA GLU A 187 20.53 3.79 -1.62
C GLU A 187 21.57 4.88 -1.28
N LYS A 188 22.21 5.48 -2.29
CA LYS A 188 23.16 6.58 -2.12
C LYS A 188 22.52 7.78 -1.40
N LYS A 189 21.30 8.19 -1.81
CA LYS A 189 20.54 9.27 -1.17
C LYS A 189 20.24 8.96 0.31
N GLY A 190 19.78 7.75 0.61
CA GLY A 190 19.47 7.33 1.99
C GLY A 190 20.68 7.31 2.90
N ARG A 191 21.83 6.76 2.43
CA ARG A 191 23.09 6.75 3.18
C ARG A 191 23.64 8.17 3.39
N ALA A 192 23.56 9.03 2.38
CA ALA A 192 23.96 10.43 2.49
C ALA A 192 23.10 11.17 3.52
N GLU A 193 21.79 10.89 3.56
CA GLU A 193 20.91 11.47 4.56
C GLU A 193 21.26 11.00 5.97
N MET A 194 21.49 9.70 6.19
CA MET A 194 21.93 9.19 7.49
C MET A 194 23.24 9.84 7.98
N LYS A 195 24.20 10.08 7.06
CA LYS A 195 25.49 10.70 7.42
C LYS A 195 25.34 12.13 7.96
N ARG A 196 24.42 12.93 7.36
CA ARG A 196 24.24 14.35 7.74
C ARG A 196 23.15 14.59 8.77
N ASN A 197 22.27 13.60 9.01
CA ASN A 197 21.12 13.73 9.89
C ASN A 197 21.08 12.55 10.88
N PRO A 198 21.63 12.68 12.08
CA PRO A 198 21.68 11.60 13.07
C PRO A 198 20.30 11.18 13.60
N ARG A 199 19.25 11.98 13.33
CA ARG A 199 17.87 11.65 13.68
C ARG A 199 17.22 10.70 12.69
N TYR A 200 17.80 10.51 11.50
CA TYR A 200 17.28 9.62 10.47
C TYR A 200 18.05 8.29 10.52
N ILE A 201 17.31 7.21 10.77
CA ILE A 201 17.87 5.85 10.91
C ILE A 201 17.19 4.96 9.87
N TRP A 202 17.85 4.74 8.74
CA TRP A 202 17.37 3.81 7.72
C TRP A 202 17.89 2.41 7.99
N GLN A 203 16.98 1.46 8.19
CA GLN A 203 17.29 0.06 8.56
C GLN A 203 17.20 -0.92 7.40
N GLY A 204 16.92 -0.44 6.16
CA GLY A 204 16.74 -1.31 5.01
C GLY A 204 15.43 -2.12 5.05
N GLU A 205 15.36 -3.19 4.27
CA GLU A 205 14.19 -4.06 4.22
C GLU A 205 14.12 -4.94 5.47
N LYS A 206 12.92 -4.99 6.08
CA LYS A 206 12.65 -5.80 7.27
C LYS A 206 11.62 -6.89 6.98
N ALA A 207 11.68 -7.96 7.76
CA ALA A 207 10.63 -8.98 7.75
C ALA A 207 9.32 -8.44 8.36
N GLY A 208 8.18 -8.97 7.95
CA GLY A 208 6.88 -8.48 8.43
C GLY A 208 6.74 -8.48 9.96
N TRP A 209 7.30 -9.47 10.65
CA TRP A 209 7.29 -9.50 12.12
C TRP A 209 8.15 -8.38 12.76
N GLU A 210 9.26 -7.96 12.10
CA GLU A 210 10.10 -6.84 12.55
C GLU A 210 9.35 -5.50 12.36
N VAL A 211 8.65 -5.34 11.22
CA VAL A 211 7.78 -4.18 10.97
C VAL A 211 6.71 -4.07 12.06
N ARG A 212 6.07 -5.18 12.41
CA ARG A 212 5.07 -5.21 13.48
C ARG A 212 5.67 -4.90 14.86
N LYS A 213 6.90 -5.36 15.13
CA LYS A 213 7.64 -5.01 16.34
C LYS A 213 7.94 -3.51 16.39
N GLU A 214 8.26 -2.90 15.25
CA GLU A 214 8.45 -1.44 15.17
C GLU A 214 7.14 -0.70 15.42
N LEU A 215 6.02 -1.09 14.80
CA LEU A 215 4.71 -0.51 15.07
C LEU A 215 4.29 -0.64 16.54
N ALA A 216 4.68 -1.72 17.22
CA ALA A 216 4.35 -1.92 18.63
C ALA A 216 5.11 -0.96 19.56
N ARG A 217 6.22 -0.36 19.14
CA ARG A 217 7.08 0.49 19.98
C ARG A 217 7.18 1.95 19.51
N THR A 218 6.82 2.26 18.29
CA THR A 218 6.88 3.62 17.76
C THR A 218 5.84 4.53 18.41
N ASN A 219 6.10 5.83 18.46
CA ASN A 219 5.16 6.82 18.97
C ASN A 219 4.19 7.29 17.88
N LEU A 220 4.67 7.36 16.63
CA LEU A 220 3.97 7.92 15.49
C LEU A 220 4.36 7.17 14.21
N MET A 221 3.48 7.07 13.22
CA MET A 221 3.82 6.66 11.86
C MET A 221 3.72 7.86 10.91
N LEU A 222 4.72 7.99 10.04
CA LEU A 222 4.71 8.95 8.93
C LEU A 222 4.46 8.22 7.62
N ILE A 223 3.54 8.73 6.79
CA ILE A 223 3.39 8.37 5.39
C ILE A 223 3.50 9.62 4.53
N SER A 224 4.55 9.70 3.70
CA SER A 224 4.91 10.87 2.90
C SER A 224 4.62 10.72 1.40
N SER A 225 3.90 9.67 1.02
CA SER A 225 3.65 9.31 -0.37
C SER A 225 2.96 10.41 -1.16
N VAL A 226 3.30 10.51 -2.45
CA VAL A 226 2.63 11.41 -3.40
C VAL A 226 1.43 10.74 -4.09
N SER A 227 1.35 9.41 -4.04
CA SER A 227 0.22 8.64 -4.56
C SER A 227 0.10 7.30 -3.84
N GLU A 228 -1.11 6.91 -3.49
CA GLU A 228 -1.49 5.63 -2.88
C GLU A 228 -2.87 5.18 -3.36
N GLY A 229 -3.09 3.88 -3.39
CA GLY A 229 -4.41 3.31 -3.68
C GLY A 229 -5.11 2.71 -2.46
N GLY A 230 -4.57 2.94 -1.27
CA GLY A 230 -4.98 2.32 -0.01
C GLY A 230 -3.79 1.58 0.62
N ALA A 231 -2.91 2.35 1.32
CA ALA A 231 -1.66 1.83 1.84
C ALA A 231 -1.87 0.85 2.99
N ASN A 232 -1.45 -0.41 2.84
CA ASN A 232 -1.52 -1.44 3.89
C ASN A 232 -0.95 -0.96 5.23
N VAL A 233 0.13 -0.17 5.20
CA VAL A 233 0.79 0.34 6.41
C VAL A 233 -0.09 1.29 7.22
N VAL A 234 -1.02 2.01 6.58
CA VAL A 234 -2.00 2.86 7.28
C VAL A 234 -2.94 1.97 8.10
N SER A 235 -3.52 0.93 7.50
CA SER A 235 -4.36 -0.03 8.23
C SER A 235 -3.59 -0.74 9.35
N GLU A 236 -2.33 -1.08 9.11
CA GLU A 236 -1.45 -1.70 10.11
C GLU A 236 -1.19 -0.76 11.30
N ALA A 237 -0.99 0.54 11.06
CA ALA A 237 -0.83 1.55 12.10
C ALA A 237 -2.13 1.76 12.89
N LEU A 238 -3.27 1.91 12.20
CA LEU A 238 -4.58 2.08 12.84
C LEU A 238 -4.92 0.91 13.77
N VAL A 239 -4.77 -0.33 13.27
CA VAL A 239 -5.02 -1.55 14.08
C VAL A 239 -4.03 -1.68 15.22
N ALA A 240 -2.81 -1.18 15.07
CA ALA A 240 -1.82 -1.13 16.14
C ALA A 240 -2.05 0.01 17.15
N GLY A 241 -3.01 0.92 16.91
CA GLY A 241 -3.25 2.10 17.75
C GLY A 241 -2.11 3.13 17.65
N VAL A 242 -1.43 3.20 16.49
CA VAL A 242 -0.36 4.16 16.23
C VAL A 242 -0.94 5.36 15.48
N PRO A 243 -0.83 6.59 16.02
CA PRO A 243 -1.24 7.79 15.29
C PRO A 243 -0.44 7.95 14.00
N VAL A 244 -1.05 8.56 12.98
CA VAL A 244 -0.45 8.71 11.65
C VAL A 244 -0.32 10.19 11.30
N ILE A 245 0.82 10.63 10.79
CA ILE A 245 0.92 11.86 10.00
C ILE A 245 1.02 11.46 8.54
N ALA A 246 0.18 12.06 7.70
CA ALA A 246 0.02 11.65 6.31
C ALA A 246 0.06 12.84 5.35
N SER A 247 0.71 12.67 4.20
CA SER A 247 0.53 13.56 3.06
C SER A 247 -0.93 13.59 2.63
N LYS A 248 -1.48 14.77 2.35
CA LYS A 248 -2.90 14.95 2.00
C LYS A 248 -3.15 14.56 0.55
N ILE A 249 -3.31 13.26 0.30
CA ILE A 249 -3.65 12.65 -0.99
C ILE A 249 -4.91 11.79 -0.84
N ASN A 250 -5.65 11.57 -1.92
CA ASN A 250 -6.90 10.81 -1.89
C ASN A 250 -6.75 9.43 -1.23
N GLY A 251 -5.65 8.71 -1.51
CA GLY A 251 -5.39 7.40 -0.91
C GLY A 251 -5.23 7.43 0.61
N ASN A 252 -4.67 8.49 1.17
CA ASN A 252 -4.54 8.64 2.62
C ASN A 252 -5.84 9.20 3.23
N VAL A 253 -6.45 10.20 2.57
CA VAL A 253 -7.71 10.81 3.04
C VAL A 253 -8.85 9.77 3.04
N GLY A 254 -8.95 8.93 2.01
CA GLY A 254 -9.93 7.87 1.96
C GLY A 254 -9.74 6.78 3.03
N MET A 255 -8.51 6.60 3.53
CA MET A 255 -8.21 5.63 4.60
C MET A 255 -8.37 6.20 6.01
N LEU A 256 -8.09 7.49 6.21
CA LEU A 256 -8.04 8.13 7.53
C LEU A 256 -9.27 9.01 7.80
N GLY A 257 -10.04 9.37 6.76
CA GLY A 257 -11.19 10.27 6.85
C GLY A 257 -10.84 11.74 6.60
N LYS A 258 -11.81 12.50 6.09
CA LYS A 258 -11.62 13.91 5.67
C LYS A 258 -11.19 14.82 6.81
N ASP A 259 -11.71 14.58 8.00
CA ASP A 259 -11.52 15.41 9.20
C ASP A 259 -10.37 14.94 10.09
N TYR A 260 -9.56 14.00 9.60
CA TYR A 260 -8.39 13.52 10.34
C TYR A 260 -7.35 14.65 10.49
N PRO A 261 -6.88 14.96 11.72
CA PRO A 261 -6.07 16.16 11.98
C PRO A 261 -4.60 16.02 11.54
N GLY A 262 -4.13 14.82 11.23
CA GLY A 262 -2.72 14.53 10.96
C GLY A 262 -2.30 14.69 9.49
N TYR A 263 -2.92 15.58 8.72
CA TYR A 263 -2.54 15.82 7.32
C TYR A 263 -1.56 16.99 7.16
N TYR A 264 -0.67 16.86 6.18
CA TYR A 264 0.17 17.96 5.68
C TYR A 264 0.18 17.96 4.14
N PRO A 265 0.42 19.13 3.49
CA PRO A 265 0.50 19.22 2.03
C PRO A 265 1.65 18.37 1.48
N VAL A 266 1.41 17.71 0.33
CA VAL A 266 2.44 16.90 -0.35
C VAL A 266 3.71 17.72 -0.60
N GLY A 267 4.85 17.20 -0.19
CA GLY A 267 6.15 17.83 -0.41
C GLY A 267 6.46 19.01 0.52
N ASP A 268 5.55 19.41 1.40
CA ASP A 268 5.77 20.53 2.31
C ASP A 268 6.43 20.08 3.63
N GLU A 269 7.76 20.25 3.69
CA GLU A 269 8.52 19.90 4.90
C GLU A 269 8.36 20.89 6.06
N LYS A 270 7.96 22.15 5.79
CA LYS A 270 7.70 23.14 6.84
C LYS A 270 6.41 22.80 7.57
N ALA A 271 5.35 22.48 6.83
CA ALA A 271 4.08 22.04 7.41
C ALA A 271 4.24 20.69 8.14
N LEU A 272 5.11 19.78 7.64
CA LEU A 272 5.38 18.51 8.30
C LEU A 272 6.16 18.68 9.62
N ARG A 273 7.04 19.66 9.73
CA ARG A 273 7.78 20.00 10.95
C ARG A 273 6.91 20.61 12.02
#